data_fd7f51dd8b02d1906d98b801e2806473
#
_entry.id   fd7f51dd8b02d1906d98b801e2806473
#
_cell.length_a   1.000
_cell.length_b   1.000
_cell.length_c   1.000
_cell.angle_alpha   90.00
_cell.angle_beta   90.00
_cell.angle_gamma   90.00
#
_symmetry.space_group_name_H-M   'P 1'
#
loop_
_entity.id
_entity.type
_entity.pdbx_description
1 polymer ?
#
loop_
_entity_poly.entity_id
_entity_poly.type
_entity_poly.pdbx_seq_one_letter_code
_entity_poly.pdbx_strand_id
1 'polypeptide(L)'
;MLVSREGHCLNDLLYRWRIGALSGDIAGIVSNHPDFGPLATAYGVPYHHLPVSAESRPQQEAALLDLVDRYDFGLVVLARYMQVLSARLCAQLPGRIISIHHSFLPSFKGARLYQQAYDRGVKLIGATAHYVTADLDEGPIMSRRPPGWTTR
;
A
#
# COMPACT_ATOMS: atom_id res chain seq x y z
N MET A 1 -0.78 -3.49 7.33
CA MET A 1 -0.08 -2.83 6.21
C MET A 1 0.59 -3.86 5.33
N LEU A 2 0.57 -3.68 4.00
CA LEU A 2 1.26 -4.55 3.04
C LEU A 2 2.47 -3.83 2.46
N VAL A 3 3.62 -4.50 2.37
CA VAL A 3 4.88 -3.95 1.87
C VAL A 3 5.64 -4.97 1.02
N SER A 4 6.38 -4.52 0.01
CA SER A 4 7.36 -5.34 -0.72
C SER A 4 8.79 -4.96 -0.29
N ARG A 5 9.74 -4.82 -1.23
CA ARG A 5 11.16 -4.54 -0.92
C ARG A 5 11.45 -3.11 -0.44
N GLU A 6 10.64 -2.16 -0.86
CA GLU A 6 10.88 -0.74 -0.60
C GLU A 6 10.25 -0.31 0.73
N GLY A 7 11.05 -0.16 1.77
CA GLY A 7 10.57 0.07 3.14
C GLY A 7 10.35 1.53 3.54
N HIS A 8 10.65 2.52 2.70
CA HIS A 8 10.57 3.93 3.10
C HIS A 8 9.16 4.37 3.54
N CYS A 9 8.11 3.92 2.84
CA CYS A 9 6.74 4.21 3.23
C CYS A 9 6.36 3.51 4.55
N LEU A 10 6.79 2.26 4.73
CA LEU A 10 6.57 1.53 5.97
C LEU A 10 7.25 2.22 7.16
N ASN A 11 8.50 2.63 7.00
CA ASN A 11 9.26 3.36 8.04
C ASN A 11 8.56 4.67 8.43
N ASP A 12 8.12 5.49 7.46
CA ASP A 12 7.43 6.74 7.74
C ASP A 12 6.11 6.51 8.48
N LEU A 13 5.31 5.53 8.06
CA LEU A 13 4.05 5.19 8.72
C LEU A 13 4.25 4.69 10.15
N LEU A 14 5.22 3.80 10.38
CA LEU A 14 5.56 3.30 11.72
C LEU A 14 6.08 4.41 12.63
N TYR A 15 6.93 5.30 12.10
CA TYR A 15 7.42 6.46 12.86
C TYR A 15 6.27 7.39 13.26
N ARG A 16 5.40 7.77 12.31
CA ARG A 16 4.23 8.62 12.58
C ARG A 16 3.27 8.01 13.58
N TRP A 17 3.06 6.71 13.49
CA TRP A 17 2.25 5.99 14.48
C TRP A 17 2.87 6.06 15.88
N ARG A 18 4.16 5.80 16.00
CA ARG A 18 4.86 5.85 17.29
C ARG A 18 4.84 7.22 17.96
N ILE A 19 4.90 8.30 17.20
CA ILE A 19 4.83 9.66 17.74
C ILE A 19 3.38 10.19 17.87
N GLY A 20 2.35 9.36 17.64
CA GLY A 20 0.95 9.76 17.72
C GLY A 20 0.43 10.64 16.58
N ALA A 21 1.20 10.79 15.50
CA ALA A 21 0.80 11.57 14.32
C ALA A 21 -0.06 10.78 13.32
N LEU A 22 -0.17 9.47 13.50
CA LEU A 22 -1.07 8.59 12.77
C LEU A 22 -2.05 7.98 13.76
N SER A 23 -3.33 8.31 13.62
CA SER A 23 -4.39 7.77 14.47
C SER A 23 -4.73 6.32 14.12
N GLY A 24 -5.09 5.53 15.14
CA GLY A 24 -5.44 4.12 15.01
C GLY A 24 -4.28 3.19 15.29
N ASP A 25 -4.58 1.89 15.32
CA ASP A 25 -3.63 0.84 15.65
C ASP A 25 -3.11 0.12 14.41
N ILE A 26 -1.82 -0.20 14.41
CA ILE A 26 -1.22 -1.03 13.37
C ILE A 26 -1.28 -2.48 13.84
N ALA A 27 -2.30 -3.19 13.41
CA ALA A 27 -2.56 -4.56 13.84
C ALA A 27 -1.58 -5.58 13.23
N GLY A 28 -0.95 -5.26 12.09
CA GLY A 28 0.07 -6.14 11.51
C GLY A 28 0.69 -5.62 10.22
N ILE A 29 1.84 -6.19 9.89
CA ILE A 29 2.58 -5.98 8.66
C ILE A 29 2.64 -7.31 7.91
N VAL A 30 2.28 -7.28 6.64
CA VAL A 30 2.40 -8.43 5.72
C VAL A 30 3.37 -8.07 4.61
N SER A 31 4.28 -8.97 4.30
CA SER A 31 5.22 -8.77 3.19
C SER A 31 5.46 -10.06 2.40
N ASN A 32 5.70 -9.90 1.12
CA ASN A 32 6.17 -10.99 0.26
C ASN A 32 7.70 -11.21 0.33
N HIS A 33 8.41 -10.45 1.19
CA HIS A 33 9.84 -10.56 1.48
C HIS A 33 10.07 -10.61 3.00
N PRO A 34 11.13 -11.25 3.48
CA PRO A 34 11.38 -11.39 4.93
C PRO A 34 12.03 -10.17 5.60
N ASP A 35 12.47 -9.18 4.82
CA ASP A 35 13.45 -8.15 5.23
C ASP A 35 12.98 -7.25 6.38
N PHE A 36 11.68 -7.04 6.55
CA PHE A 36 11.14 -6.09 7.54
C PHE A 36 10.71 -6.71 8.87
N GLY A 37 10.98 -8.00 9.08
CA GLY A 37 10.72 -8.66 10.37
C GLY A 37 11.37 -7.95 11.56
N PRO A 38 12.70 -7.66 11.53
CA PRO A 38 13.37 -6.93 12.61
C PRO A 38 12.79 -5.54 12.87
N LEU A 39 12.40 -4.81 11.82
CA LEU A 39 11.76 -3.50 11.95
C LEU A 39 10.40 -3.63 12.65
N ALA A 40 9.56 -4.55 12.22
CA ALA A 40 8.25 -4.80 12.82
C ALA A 40 8.39 -5.15 14.32
N THR A 41 9.35 -6.00 14.66
CA THR A 41 9.66 -6.37 16.05
C THR A 41 10.05 -5.16 16.89
N ALA A 42 10.88 -4.25 16.36
CA ALA A 42 11.30 -3.02 17.04
C ALA A 42 10.13 -2.06 17.35
N TYR A 43 9.04 -2.17 16.62
CA TYR A 43 7.80 -1.43 16.85
C TYR A 43 6.73 -2.23 17.59
N GLY A 44 6.99 -3.50 17.94
CA GLY A 44 6.03 -4.38 18.62
C GLY A 44 4.84 -4.78 17.73
N VAL A 45 4.99 -4.72 16.40
CA VAL A 45 3.93 -5.03 15.44
C VAL A 45 4.10 -6.45 14.90
N PRO A 46 3.04 -7.29 14.85
CA PRO A 46 3.10 -8.60 14.23
C PRO A 46 3.55 -8.53 12.76
N TYR A 47 4.45 -9.44 12.37
CA TYR A 47 4.96 -9.53 11.01
C TYR A 47 4.63 -10.88 10.39
N HIS A 48 4.07 -10.85 9.19
CA HIS A 48 3.68 -12.04 8.43
C HIS A 48 4.40 -12.06 7.08
N HIS A 49 5.29 -13.03 6.91
CA HIS A 49 5.96 -13.26 5.63
C HIS A 49 5.08 -14.18 4.78
N LEU A 50 4.47 -13.65 3.73
CA LEU A 50 3.64 -14.36 2.76
C LEU A 50 4.28 -14.25 1.37
N PRO A 51 5.23 -15.12 1.02
CA PRO A 51 5.87 -15.10 -0.29
C PRO A 51 4.85 -15.33 -1.40
N VAL A 52 5.05 -14.68 -2.55
CA VAL A 52 4.14 -14.76 -3.68
C VAL A 52 4.90 -15.11 -4.95
N SER A 53 4.37 -16.10 -5.70
CA SER A 53 4.69 -16.41 -7.09
C SER A 53 3.40 -16.41 -7.91
N ALA A 54 3.51 -16.62 -9.22
CA ALA A 54 2.34 -16.77 -10.06
C ALA A 54 1.44 -17.95 -9.60
N GLU A 55 2.05 -19.05 -9.20
CA GLU A 55 1.37 -20.29 -8.78
C GLU A 55 0.82 -20.20 -7.36
N SER A 56 1.52 -19.51 -6.45
CA SER A 56 1.14 -19.42 -5.02
C SER A 56 0.22 -18.26 -4.69
N ARG A 57 -0.06 -17.37 -5.64
CA ARG A 57 -0.90 -16.18 -5.42
C ARG A 57 -2.27 -16.48 -4.79
N PRO A 58 -3.06 -17.48 -5.26
CA PRO A 58 -4.35 -17.77 -4.66
C PRO A 58 -4.25 -18.16 -3.19
N GLN A 59 -3.23 -18.94 -2.83
CA GLN A 59 -2.98 -19.36 -1.44
C GLN A 59 -2.50 -18.19 -0.59
N GLN A 60 -1.64 -17.34 -1.13
CA GLN A 60 -1.16 -16.14 -0.45
C GLN A 60 -2.29 -15.15 -0.17
N GLU A 61 -3.19 -14.93 -1.14
CA GLU A 61 -4.36 -14.07 -0.94
C GLU A 61 -5.37 -14.67 0.04
N ALA A 62 -5.56 -15.99 0.04
CA ALA A 62 -6.38 -16.67 1.06
C ALA A 62 -5.80 -16.48 2.47
N ALA A 63 -4.48 -16.67 2.63
CA ALA A 63 -3.81 -16.40 3.90
C ALA A 63 -3.91 -14.94 4.35
N LEU A 64 -3.87 -13.99 3.41
CA LEU A 64 -4.09 -12.58 3.71
C LEU A 64 -5.52 -12.32 4.23
N LEU A 65 -6.53 -12.94 3.61
CA LEU A 65 -7.93 -12.81 4.07
C LEU A 65 -8.12 -13.43 5.46
N ASP A 66 -7.52 -14.60 5.72
CA ASP A 66 -7.54 -15.22 7.04
C ASP A 66 -6.93 -14.30 8.12
N LEU A 67 -5.88 -13.55 7.78
CA LEU A 67 -5.31 -12.54 8.69
C LEU A 67 -6.26 -11.37 8.89
N VAL A 68 -6.91 -10.88 7.83
CA VAL A 68 -7.89 -9.80 7.93
C VAL A 68 -9.03 -10.18 8.86
N ASP A 69 -9.56 -11.39 8.72
CA ASP A 69 -10.66 -11.89 9.55
C ASP A 69 -10.22 -12.12 11.00
N ARG A 70 -9.03 -12.72 11.18
CA ARG A 70 -8.49 -13.02 12.53
C ARG A 70 -8.24 -11.78 13.37
N TYR A 71 -7.75 -10.70 12.77
CA TYR A 71 -7.41 -9.47 13.48
C TYR A 71 -8.48 -8.38 13.35
N ASP A 72 -9.59 -8.65 12.66
CA ASP A 72 -10.67 -7.69 12.39
C ASP A 72 -10.15 -6.34 11.86
N PHE A 73 -9.28 -6.37 10.85
CA PHE A 73 -8.70 -5.15 10.29
C PHE A 73 -9.77 -4.27 9.63
N GLY A 74 -9.85 -3.03 10.04
CA GLY A 74 -10.70 -2.03 9.40
C GLY A 74 -10.18 -1.60 8.02
N LEU A 75 -8.85 -1.52 7.82
CA LEU A 75 -8.22 -0.98 6.62
C LEU A 75 -6.94 -1.73 6.26
N VAL A 76 -6.75 -1.97 4.98
CA VAL A 76 -5.51 -2.49 4.39
C VAL A 76 -4.79 -1.35 3.66
N VAL A 77 -3.55 -1.07 4.05
CA VAL A 77 -2.73 0.00 3.45
C VAL A 77 -1.61 -0.63 2.62
N LEU A 78 -1.55 -0.32 1.34
CA LEU A 78 -0.46 -0.73 0.45
C LEU A 78 0.71 0.25 0.56
N ALA A 79 1.68 -0.08 1.42
CA ALA A 79 2.89 0.72 1.65
C ALA A 79 4.02 0.28 0.70
N ARG A 80 3.96 0.63 -0.57
CA ARG A 80 4.87 0.12 -1.62
C ARG A 80 4.77 -1.40 -1.81
N TYR A 81 3.56 -1.92 -1.75
CA TYR A 81 3.30 -3.31 -2.09
C TYR A 81 3.21 -3.47 -3.61
N MET A 82 4.25 -4.08 -4.20
CA MET A 82 4.44 -4.14 -5.64
C MET A 82 3.81 -5.39 -6.29
N GLN A 83 2.69 -5.85 -5.73
CA GLN A 83 1.88 -6.93 -6.28
C GLN A 83 0.51 -6.40 -6.67
N VAL A 84 0.02 -6.84 -7.83
CA VAL A 84 -1.37 -6.58 -8.24
C VAL A 84 -2.27 -7.54 -7.46
N LEU A 85 -3.24 -7.00 -6.76
CA LEU A 85 -4.26 -7.77 -6.06
C LEU A 85 -5.29 -8.34 -7.05
N SER A 86 -5.76 -9.56 -6.81
CA SER A 86 -6.79 -10.15 -7.67
C SER A 86 -8.14 -9.44 -7.51
N ALA A 87 -8.97 -9.52 -8.55
CA ALA A 87 -10.34 -9.05 -8.50
C ALA A 87 -11.14 -9.71 -7.36
N ARG A 88 -10.84 -11.00 -7.08
CA ARG A 88 -11.46 -11.74 -5.96
C ARG A 88 -11.12 -11.11 -4.61
N LEU A 89 -9.85 -10.78 -4.36
CA LEU A 89 -9.42 -10.15 -3.10
C LEU A 89 -10.04 -8.75 -2.96
N CYS A 90 -10.01 -7.95 -4.03
CA CYS A 90 -10.63 -6.62 -4.03
C CYS A 90 -12.14 -6.67 -3.75
N ALA A 91 -12.85 -7.66 -4.30
CA ALA A 91 -14.28 -7.84 -4.08
C ALA A 91 -14.64 -8.23 -2.64
N GLN A 92 -13.73 -8.88 -1.90
CA GLN A 92 -13.95 -9.24 -0.50
C GLN A 92 -13.64 -8.10 0.48
N LEU A 93 -12.91 -7.08 0.03
CA LEU A 93 -12.51 -5.93 0.85
C LEU A 93 -12.93 -4.60 0.19
N PRO A 94 -14.20 -4.43 -0.20
CA PRO A 94 -14.64 -3.23 -0.93
C PRO A 94 -14.47 -1.99 -0.06
N GLY A 95 -13.78 -0.96 -0.59
CA GLY A 95 -13.52 0.29 0.13
C GLY A 95 -12.60 0.15 1.36
N ARG A 96 -11.96 -1.00 1.55
CA ARG A 96 -11.07 -1.28 2.69
C ARG A 96 -9.59 -1.38 2.31
N ILE A 97 -9.23 -1.18 1.06
CA ILE A 97 -7.84 -1.20 0.61
C ILE A 97 -7.51 0.16 0.03
N ILE A 98 -6.45 0.78 0.53
CA ILE A 98 -5.93 2.05 0.01
C ILE A 98 -4.49 1.90 -0.48
N SER A 99 -4.17 2.69 -1.51
CA SER A 99 -2.83 2.76 -2.09
C SER A 99 -2.46 4.21 -2.39
N ILE A 100 -1.15 4.44 -2.53
CA ILE A 100 -0.62 5.70 -3.05
C ILE A 100 0.06 5.43 -4.39
N HIS A 101 -0.48 6.08 -5.41
CA HIS A 101 0.07 6.12 -6.75
C HIS A 101 0.90 7.39 -6.92
N HIS A 102 2.17 7.26 -7.36
CA HIS A 102 3.11 8.41 -7.42
C HIS A 102 2.95 9.22 -8.70
N SER A 103 1.70 9.57 -9.02
CA SER A 103 1.35 10.56 -10.04
C SER A 103 -0.04 11.13 -9.76
N PHE A 104 -0.43 12.11 -10.57
CA PHE A 104 -1.81 12.58 -10.56
C PHE A 104 -2.67 11.67 -11.44
N LEU A 105 -3.40 10.73 -10.81
CA LEU A 105 -4.41 9.95 -11.52
C LEU A 105 -5.55 10.87 -12.03
N PRO A 106 -6.12 10.57 -13.19
CA PRO A 106 -5.88 9.41 -14.07
C PRO A 106 -4.78 9.62 -15.13
N SER A 107 -3.97 10.68 -15.04
CA SER A 107 -3.08 11.14 -16.12
C SER A 107 -1.96 10.15 -16.47
N PHE A 108 -1.40 9.47 -15.46
CA PHE A 108 -0.30 8.54 -15.64
C PHE A 108 -0.60 7.27 -14.85
N LYS A 109 -0.66 6.13 -15.53
CA LYS A 109 -0.91 4.81 -14.94
C LYS A 109 0.26 3.87 -15.19
N GLY A 110 0.39 2.83 -14.35
CA GLY A 110 1.37 1.76 -14.52
C GLY A 110 2.77 2.14 -14.05
N ALA A 111 3.79 1.70 -14.80
CA ALA A 111 5.19 1.83 -14.43
C ALA A 111 5.87 3.10 -14.99
N ARG A 112 7.01 3.48 -14.38
CA ARG A 112 7.86 4.60 -14.81
C ARG A 112 7.16 5.95 -14.93
N LEU A 113 6.31 6.26 -13.98
CA LEU A 113 5.43 7.44 -13.98
C LEU A 113 6.19 8.78 -14.15
N TYR A 114 7.33 8.93 -13.46
CA TYR A 114 8.15 10.12 -13.59
C TYR A 114 8.78 10.28 -14.98
N GLN A 115 9.16 9.16 -15.61
CA GLN A 115 9.65 9.19 -16.98
C GLN A 115 8.53 9.59 -17.95
N GLN A 116 7.33 9.03 -17.79
CA GLN A 116 6.16 9.42 -18.60
C GLN A 116 5.86 10.91 -18.46
N ALA A 117 5.94 11.46 -17.25
CA ALA A 117 5.72 12.89 -16.99
C ALA A 117 6.82 13.75 -17.65
N TYR A 118 8.08 13.34 -17.54
CA TYR A 118 9.20 14.01 -18.16
C TYR A 118 9.09 14.04 -19.68
N ASP A 119 8.82 12.89 -20.31
CA ASP A 119 8.69 12.76 -21.77
C ASP A 119 7.54 13.60 -22.33
N ARG A 120 6.51 13.88 -21.51
CA ARG A 120 5.37 14.74 -21.86
C ARG A 120 5.58 16.21 -21.48
N GLY A 121 6.74 16.58 -20.97
CA GLY A 121 7.04 17.96 -20.56
C GLY A 121 6.20 18.46 -19.38
N VAL A 122 5.67 17.57 -18.53
CA VAL A 122 4.86 17.93 -17.37
C VAL A 122 5.74 18.57 -16.30
N LYS A 123 5.34 19.75 -15.86
CA LYS A 123 6.11 20.56 -14.90
C LYS A 123 5.77 20.30 -13.44
N LEU A 124 4.60 19.70 -13.18
CA LEU A 124 4.13 19.40 -11.83
C LEU A 124 3.82 17.92 -11.73
N ILE A 125 4.46 17.26 -10.78
CA ILE A 125 4.19 15.87 -10.41
C ILE A 125 3.61 15.81 -8.99
N GLY A 126 3.09 14.65 -8.59
CA GLY A 126 2.52 14.50 -7.26
C GLY A 126 2.18 13.05 -6.94
N ALA A 127 1.30 12.86 -5.99
CA ALA A 127 0.81 11.56 -5.60
C ALA A 127 -0.73 11.58 -5.46
N THR A 128 -1.34 10.44 -5.72
CA THR A 128 -2.77 10.23 -5.55
C THR A 128 -2.99 9.09 -4.57
N ALA A 129 -3.68 9.37 -3.46
CA ALA A 129 -4.22 8.33 -2.60
C ALA A 129 -5.59 7.91 -3.14
N HIS A 130 -5.79 6.61 -3.32
CA HIS A 130 -7.02 6.06 -3.88
C HIS A 130 -7.39 4.72 -3.24
N TYR A 131 -8.66 4.38 -3.32
CA TYR A 131 -9.12 3.03 -3.00
C TYR A 131 -8.68 2.06 -4.12
N VAL A 132 -8.28 0.86 -3.72
CA VAL A 132 -7.90 -0.19 -4.66
C VAL A 132 -9.15 -0.95 -5.10
N THR A 133 -9.26 -1.17 -6.41
CA THR A 133 -10.31 -1.96 -7.05
C THR A 133 -9.68 -3.05 -7.93
N ALA A 134 -10.51 -3.84 -8.61
CA ALA A 134 -10.04 -4.83 -9.56
C ALA A 134 -9.30 -4.19 -10.75
N ASP A 135 -9.69 -2.97 -11.11
CA ASP A 135 -9.06 -2.21 -12.18
C ASP A 135 -7.88 -1.41 -11.64
N LEU A 136 -6.70 -1.66 -12.20
CA LEU A 136 -5.44 -1.07 -11.72
C LEU A 136 -5.48 0.46 -11.84
N ASP A 137 -5.21 1.14 -10.72
CA ASP A 137 -5.14 2.60 -10.60
C ASP A 137 -6.44 3.34 -11.00
N GLU A 138 -7.59 2.66 -10.99
CA GLU A 138 -8.89 3.22 -11.39
C GLU A 138 -9.89 3.39 -10.24
N GLY A 139 -9.50 3.02 -9.03
CA GLY A 139 -10.38 3.16 -7.86
C GLY A 139 -10.66 4.62 -7.48
N PRO A 140 -11.70 4.86 -6.67
CA PRO A 140 -12.08 6.20 -6.22
C PRO A 140 -10.93 6.94 -5.57
N ILE A 141 -10.73 8.20 -5.95
CA ILE A 141 -9.63 9.02 -5.47
C ILE A 141 -10.02 9.66 -4.14
N MET A 142 -9.16 9.46 -3.14
CA MET A 142 -9.28 10.07 -1.82
C MET A 142 -8.62 11.45 -1.76
N SER A 143 -7.40 11.58 -2.33
CA SER A 143 -6.63 12.82 -2.29
C SER A 143 -5.57 12.84 -3.39
N ARG A 144 -5.25 14.04 -3.88
CA ARG A 144 -4.11 14.31 -4.77
C ARG A 144 -3.27 15.42 -4.17
N ARG A 145 -1.95 15.23 -4.11
CA ARG A 145 -1.05 16.23 -3.53
C ARG A 145 0.23 16.38 -4.34
N PRO A 146 0.69 17.60 -4.60
CA PRO A 146 2.04 17.85 -5.13
C PRO A 146 3.09 17.59 -4.03
N PRO A 147 4.38 17.38 -4.40
CA PRO A 147 5.47 17.26 -3.45
C PRO A 147 5.57 18.49 -2.54
N GLY A 148 5.96 18.30 -1.29
CA GLY A 148 6.21 19.40 -0.34
C GLY A 148 4.97 19.95 0.38
N TRP A 149 3.78 19.44 0.15
CA TRP A 149 2.60 19.82 0.93
C TRP A 149 2.55 19.02 2.24
N THR A 150 2.84 19.70 3.34
CA THR A 150 2.54 19.21 4.68
C THR A 150 1.21 19.81 5.13
N THR A 151 0.28 18.99 5.60
CA THR A 151 -0.85 19.48 6.41
C THR A 151 -0.28 19.89 7.76
N ARG A 152 -0.50 21.12 8.15
CA ARG A 152 -0.40 21.52 9.56
C ARG A 152 -1.58 20.98 10.30
#